data_b859f27a962c23c84bf8348d9c9a8497
#
_entry.id   b859f27a962c23c84bf8348d9c9a8497
#
_cell.length_a   1.000
_cell.length_b   1.000
_cell.length_c   1.000
_cell.angle_alpha   90.00
_cell.angle_beta   90.00
_cell.angle_gamma   90.00
#
_symmetry.space_group_name_H-M   'P 1'
#
loop_
_entity.id
_entity.type
_entity.pdbx_description
1 polymer ?
#
loop_
_entity_poly.entity_id
_entity_poly.type
_entity_poly.pdbx_seq_one_letter_code
_entity_poly.pdbx_strand_id
1 'polypeptide(L)'
;MQRMKVSEIPYERADAEKVCGVIDKAVEKINAAKSVDDVLEARELVNDALRDFYTESSLANARFTLNTKDEFYSAEKDYYDEKMPVVQVGYLKYADAILRSKFLDELKTKINPVIIKQFELQKKAVSDAIVPEMQKDNALVTEYSKFVSECTYNFRGKDITLGELRKFAQDSDRATRKEAYVALGKTLEKHSDFLDDVFDRMVKNRDLMAKKMGYKNYVELGYYNMGRLCYDEKMVKVFRENVLNDIVPVVTRLKKQVAEKLGIDHMRLYDNDTYFREDPKPALDERGILKAGQEMYKDMSPETGAFMDMMMDTDAFDVFTREGKWTGGYMTSFDKYHQPFIFANFNGTTADVDVVTHEAGHAFAYYMSEPVVPYELGLGAMETAETHSMSMEFFAWKYIDMFFGKDANKYRYKHLFDALTFIPYGTIVDYFQHIVYENPDMTPKERDDVWLKLEKEFRPWMDADDVPYLSKGTRWQYQNHIFESPFYYIDYCLAQTVAIEFLEESQKDYDKAFKAYLAHATRGGSYVFTDLVRLA
;
A
#
# COMPACT_ATOMS: atom_id res chain seq x y z
N MET A 1 -15.64 20.53 -13.37
CA MET A 1 -15.30 21.33 -12.18
C MET A 1 -13.87 21.79 -12.32
N GLN A 2 -13.54 23.05 -12.01
CA GLN A 2 -12.13 23.48 -12.04
C GLN A 2 -11.47 22.98 -10.76
N ARG A 3 -10.48 22.09 -10.89
CA ARG A 3 -9.72 21.57 -9.76
C ARG A 3 -8.77 22.63 -9.24
N MET A 4 -8.56 22.63 -7.93
CA MET A 4 -7.67 23.55 -7.24
C MET A 4 -6.24 22.99 -7.25
N LYS A 5 -5.23 23.86 -7.25
CA LYS A 5 -3.85 23.43 -7.02
C LYS A 5 -3.71 22.84 -5.61
N VAL A 6 -2.99 21.74 -5.48
CA VAL A 6 -2.82 21.07 -4.18
C VAL A 6 -2.22 22.01 -3.14
N SER A 7 -1.27 22.86 -3.54
CA SER A 7 -0.65 23.87 -2.66
C SER A 7 -1.63 24.95 -2.16
N GLU A 8 -2.74 25.18 -2.87
CA GLU A 8 -3.76 26.21 -2.57
C GLU A 8 -4.97 25.65 -1.80
N ILE A 9 -5.07 24.31 -1.65
CA ILE A 9 -6.17 23.70 -0.90
C ILE A 9 -6.10 24.17 0.56
N PRO A 10 -7.16 24.83 1.08
CA PRO A 10 -7.17 25.25 2.48
C PRO A 10 -7.26 24.01 3.39
N TYR A 11 -6.76 24.13 4.61
CA TYR A 11 -6.92 23.13 5.65
C TYR A 11 -7.70 23.71 6.81
N GLU A 12 -8.71 22.99 7.24
CA GLU A 12 -9.47 23.28 8.46
C GLU A 12 -9.71 21.96 9.20
N ARG A 13 -9.24 21.87 10.46
CA ARG A 13 -9.45 20.65 11.27
C ARG A 13 -10.91 20.27 11.28
N ALA A 14 -11.24 19.08 10.79
CA ALA A 14 -12.59 18.54 10.87
C ALA A 14 -12.94 18.17 12.33
N ASP A 15 -14.11 18.63 12.76
CA ASP A 15 -14.62 18.36 14.10
C ASP A 15 -15.31 16.98 14.13
N ALA A 16 -14.65 15.99 14.73
CA ALA A 16 -15.15 14.62 14.82
C ALA A 16 -16.50 14.53 15.58
N GLU A 17 -16.75 15.41 16.56
CA GLU A 17 -18.02 15.42 17.30
C GLU A 17 -19.16 15.89 16.39
N LYS A 18 -18.92 16.90 15.55
CA LYS A 18 -19.91 17.33 14.54
C LYS A 18 -20.21 16.22 13.54
N VAL A 19 -19.19 15.51 13.05
CA VAL A 19 -19.37 14.37 12.15
C VAL A 19 -20.21 13.28 12.81
N CYS A 20 -19.88 12.88 14.04
CA CYS A 20 -20.68 11.93 14.79
C CYS A 20 -22.12 12.42 14.99
N GLY A 21 -22.32 13.72 15.26
CA GLY A 21 -23.65 14.32 15.39
C GLY A 21 -24.46 14.29 14.08
N VAL A 22 -23.83 14.39 12.90
CA VAL A 22 -24.49 14.20 11.60
C VAL A 22 -24.87 12.72 11.41
N ILE A 23 -23.97 11.81 11.77
CA ILE A 23 -24.22 10.36 11.70
C ILE A 23 -25.41 9.98 12.62
N ASP A 24 -25.44 10.46 13.86
CA ASP A 24 -26.55 10.18 14.79
C ASP A 24 -27.89 10.68 14.24
N LYS A 25 -27.95 11.89 13.67
CA LYS A 25 -29.16 12.41 12.99
C LYS A 25 -29.57 11.56 11.79
N ALA A 26 -28.62 11.07 11.02
CA ALA A 26 -28.90 10.17 9.91
C ALA A 26 -29.47 8.83 10.40
N VAL A 27 -28.97 8.28 11.51
CA VAL A 27 -29.50 7.08 12.16
C VAL A 27 -30.95 7.31 12.64
N GLU A 28 -31.23 8.45 13.27
CA GLU A 28 -32.59 8.82 13.66
C GLU A 28 -33.54 8.92 12.44
N LYS A 29 -33.07 9.54 11.34
CA LYS A 29 -33.83 9.66 10.08
C LYS A 29 -34.12 8.29 9.48
N ILE A 30 -33.15 7.37 9.43
CA ILE A 30 -33.32 5.99 8.94
C ILE A 30 -34.37 5.25 9.79
N ASN A 31 -34.29 5.34 11.12
CA ASN A 31 -35.21 4.69 12.03
C ASN A 31 -36.65 5.23 11.90
N ALA A 32 -36.81 6.51 11.58
CA ALA A 32 -38.09 7.17 11.37
C ALA A 32 -38.59 7.15 9.91
N ALA A 33 -37.81 6.57 8.97
CA ALA A 33 -38.05 6.61 7.54
C ALA A 33 -39.44 6.08 7.16
N LYS A 34 -40.09 6.78 6.24
CA LYS A 34 -41.39 6.42 5.66
C LYS A 34 -41.28 5.89 4.23
N SER A 35 -40.13 6.13 3.60
CA SER A 35 -39.79 5.69 2.24
C SER A 35 -38.31 5.30 2.17
N VAL A 36 -37.92 4.59 1.11
CA VAL A 36 -36.52 4.33 0.80
C VAL A 36 -35.77 5.62 0.47
N ASP A 37 -36.44 6.64 -0.05
CA ASP A 37 -35.83 7.94 -0.37
C ASP A 37 -35.37 8.68 0.90
N ASP A 38 -36.10 8.56 2.04
CA ASP A 38 -35.65 9.06 3.33
C ASP A 38 -34.32 8.41 3.76
N VAL A 39 -34.15 7.11 3.46
CA VAL A 39 -32.92 6.37 3.76
C VAL A 39 -31.77 6.83 2.83
N LEU A 40 -32.06 7.04 1.55
CA LEU A 40 -31.07 7.55 0.58
C LEU A 40 -30.61 8.96 0.95
N GLU A 41 -31.52 9.84 1.35
CA GLU A 41 -31.15 11.19 1.82
C GLU A 41 -30.28 11.14 3.09
N ALA A 42 -30.57 10.24 4.03
CA ALA A 42 -29.73 10.04 5.21
C ALA A 42 -28.34 9.55 4.84
N ARG A 43 -28.24 8.67 3.83
CA ARG A 43 -26.96 8.17 3.30
C ARG A 43 -26.11 9.30 2.70
N GLU A 44 -26.69 10.19 1.89
CA GLU A 44 -25.95 11.33 1.32
C GLU A 44 -25.42 12.27 2.41
N LEU A 45 -26.19 12.53 3.46
CA LEU A 45 -25.73 13.34 4.61
C LEU A 45 -24.48 12.74 5.28
N VAL A 46 -24.46 11.41 5.45
CA VAL A 46 -23.29 10.72 6.03
C VAL A 46 -22.11 10.76 5.07
N ASN A 47 -22.33 10.50 3.78
CA ASN A 47 -21.28 10.53 2.77
C ASN A 47 -20.60 11.91 2.67
N ASP A 48 -21.39 12.98 2.69
CA ASP A 48 -20.85 14.34 2.64
C ASP A 48 -20.01 14.66 3.89
N ALA A 49 -20.51 14.31 5.08
CA ALA A 49 -19.80 14.54 6.33
C ALA A 49 -18.49 13.73 6.40
N LEU A 50 -18.50 12.49 5.95
CA LEU A 50 -17.31 11.63 5.91
C LEU A 50 -16.32 12.08 4.84
N ARG A 51 -16.81 12.51 3.66
CA ARG A 51 -15.95 13.07 2.61
C ARG A 51 -15.18 14.28 3.11
N ASP A 52 -15.84 15.19 3.82
CA ASP A 52 -15.19 16.35 4.43
C ASP A 52 -14.16 15.91 5.49
N PHE A 53 -14.53 15.02 6.41
CA PHE A 53 -13.65 14.54 7.48
C PHE A 53 -12.41 13.83 6.95
N TYR A 54 -12.58 12.89 6.02
CA TYR A 54 -11.45 12.15 5.43
C TYR A 54 -10.58 13.03 4.55
N THR A 55 -11.14 14.02 3.86
CA THR A 55 -10.35 14.99 3.09
C THR A 55 -9.42 15.80 4.00
N GLU A 56 -9.93 16.33 5.11
CA GLU A 56 -9.10 17.09 6.05
C GLU A 56 -8.07 16.19 6.76
N SER A 57 -8.43 14.96 7.09
CA SER A 57 -7.49 13.96 7.62
C SER A 57 -6.37 13.65 6.61
N SER A 58 -6.71 13.44 5.34
CA SER A 58 -5.73 13.20 4.27
C SER A 58 -4.81 14.40 4.04
N LEU A 59 -5.35 15.64 4.10
CA LEU A 59 -4.56 16.86 4.01
C LEU A 59 -3.59 17.01 5.18
N ALA A 60 -4.04 16.75 6.41
CA ALA A 60 -3.18 16.78 7.60
C ALA A 60 -2.04 15.77 7.47
N ASN A 61 -2.36 14.52 7.11
CA ASN A 61 -1.37 13.48 6.91
C ASN A 61 -0.40 13.80 5.78
N ALA A 62 -0.88 14.28 4.61
CA ALA A 62 -0.03 14.66 3.50
C ALA A 62 0.95 15.78 3.90
N ARG A 63 0.48 16.80 4.60
CA ARG A 63 1.33 17.91 5.05
C ARG A 63 2.31 17.50 6.15
N PHE A 64 1.91 16.59 7.04
CA PHE A 64 2.83 15.96 7.99
C PHE A 64 3.94 15.19 7.25
N THR A 65 3.62 14.35 6.28
CA THR A 65 4.62 13.59 5.53
C THR A 65 5.52 14.47 4.65
N LEU A 66 5.01 15.61 4.16
CA LEU A 66 5.80 16.61 3.46
C LEU A 66 6.88 17.26 4.34
N ASN A 67 6.63 17.39 5.64
CA ASN A 67 7.57 17.89 6.64
C ASN A 67 7.25 17.33 8.03
N THR A 68 7.88 16.21 8.38
CA THR A 68 7.68 15.54 9.68
C THR A 68 8.15 16.36 10.90
N LYS A 69 8.90 17.46 10.65
CA LYS A 69 9.35 18.41 11.69
C LYS A 69 8.35 19.53 11.94
N ASP A 70 7.24 19.59 11.19
CA ASP A 70 6.19 20.58 11.40
C ASP A 70 5.34 20.19 12.61
N GLU A 71 5.48 20.95 13.70
CA GLU A 71 4.80 20.69 14.97
C GLU A 71 3.27 20.80 14.84
N PHE A 72 2.76 21.71 13.97
CA PHE A 72 1.33 21.87 13.76
C PHE A 72 0.75 20.62 13.10
N TYR A 73 1.30 20.16 11.97
CA TYR A 73 0.77 18.99 11.28
C TYR A 73 1.09 17.67 12.01
N SER A 74 2.12 17.63 12.85
CA SER A 74 2.31 16.51 13.79
C SER A 74 1.17 16.44 14.80
N ALA A 75 0.75 17.56 15.38
CA ALA A 75 -0.37 17.61 16.31
C ALA A 75 -1.72 17.32 15.62
N GLU A 76 -1.89 17.73 14.34
CA GLU A 76 -3.08 17.40 13.57
C GLU A 76 -3.15 15.89 13.26
N LYS A 77 -2.02 15.26 12.93
CA LYS A 77 -1.94 13.81 12.75
C LYS A 77 -2.34 13.07 14.03
N ASP A 78 -1.79 13.47 15.18
CA ASP A 78 -2.12 12.89 16.49
C ASP A 78 -3.62 13.05 16.81
N TYR A 79 -4.24 14.19 16.45
CA TYR A 79 -5.68 14.41 16.58
C TYR A 79 -6.49 13.38 15.77
N TYR A 80 -6.17 13.18 14.50
CA TYR A 80 -6.91 12.22 13.67
C TYR A 80 -6.67 10.78 14.12
N ASP A 81 -5.48 10.43 14.58
CA ASP A 81 -5.18 9.10 15.14
C ASP A 81 -6.06 8.79 16.37
N GLU A 82 -6.36 9.81 17.20
CA GLU A 82 -7.27 9.67 18.33
C GLU A 82 -8.75 9.64 17.91
N LYS A 83 -9.16 10.47 16.94
CA LYS A 83 -10.58 10.67 16.61
C LYS A 83 -11.12 9.71 15.54
N MET A 84 -10.26 9.18 14.68
CA MET A 84 -10.66 8.25 13.62
C MET A 84 -11.44 7.03 14.16
N PRO A 85 -10.99 6.32 15.21
CA PRO A 85 -11.74 5.20 15.76
C PRO A 85 -13.14 5.58 16.25
N VAL A 86 -13.30 6.80 16.77
CA VAL A 86 -14.61 7.31 17.25
C VAL A 86 -15.57 7.51 16.06
N VAL A 87 -15.08 8.10 14.98
CA VAL A 87 -15.87 8.29 13.74
C VAL A 87 -16.22 6.93 13.11
N GLN A 88 -15.29 5.96 13.11
CA GLN A 88 -15.54 4.60 12.62
C GLN A 88 -16.66 3.89 13.39
N VAL A 89 -16.73 4.07 14.71
CA VAL A 89 -17.83 3.54 15.53
C VAL A 89 -19.15 4.26 15.21
N GLY A 90 -19.12 5.58 15.00
CA GLY A 90 -20.27 6.31 14.47
C GLY A 90 -20.78 5.70 13.16
N TYR A 91 -19.87 5.47 12.21
CA TYR A 91 -20.18 4.84 10.94
C TYR A 91 -20.75 3.42 11.09
N LEU A 92 -20.25 2.63 12.07
CA LEU A 92 -20.81 1.32 12.39
C LEU A 92 -22.29 1.42 12.82
N LYS A 93 -22.66 2.42 13.65
CA LYS A 93 -24.05 2.64 14.05
C LYS A 93 -24.94 2.95 12.86
N TYR A 94 -24.45 3.78 11.94
CA TYR A 94 -25.14 4.08 10.68
C TYR A 94 -25.31 2.82 9.82
N ALA A 95 -24.24 2.05 9.60
CA ALA A 95 -24.29 0.81 8.85
C ALA A 95 -25.32 -0.18 9.44
N ASP A 96 -25.35 -0.32 10.77
CA ASP A 96 -26.31 -1.16 11.47
C ASP A 96 -27.78 -0.66 11.31
N ALA A 97 -27.98 0.66 11.34
CA ALA A 97 -29.31 1.25 11.08
C ALA A 97 -29.79 0.96 9.64
N ILE A 98 -28.92 1.07 8.64
CA ILE A 98 -29.21 0.69 7.24
C ILE A 98 -29.59 -0.79 7.16
N LEU A 99 -28.79 -1.70 7.73
CA LEU A 99 -29.01 -3.14 7.69
C LEU A 99 -30.29 -3.60 8.40
N ARG A 100 -30.76 -2.83 9.40
CA ARG A 100 -32.02 -3.10 10.12
C ARG A 100 -33.22 -2.35 9.54
N SER A 101 -33.01 -1.50 8.53
CA SER A 101 -34.10 -0.72 7.93
C SER A 101 -35.15 -1.64 7.31
N LYS A 102 -36.42 -1.31 7.52
CA LYS A 102 -37.55 -1.97 6.84
C LYS A 102 -37.54 -1.79 5.31
N PHE A 103 -36.72 -0.84 4.80
CA PHE A 103 -36.53 -0.57 3.39
C PHE A 103 -35.26 -1.23 2.82
N LEU A 104 -34.58 -2.10 3.56
CA LEU A 104 -33.31 -2.70 3.13
C LEU A 104 -33.44 -3.42 1.76
N ASP A 105 -34.50 -4.19 1.56
CA ASP A 105 -34.68 -4.94 0.31
C ASP A 105 -34.93 -4.01 -0.89
N GLU A 106 -35.67 -2.93 -0.69
CA GLU A 106 -35.82 -1.90 -1.74
C GLU A 106 -34.51 -1.14 -1.96
N LEU A 107 -33.78 -0.79 -0.90
CA LEU A 107 -32.48 -0.13 -0.97
C LEU A 107 -31.46 -0.95 -1.77
N LYS A 108 -31.41 -2.28 -1.58
CA LYS A 108 -30.55 -3.20 -2.36
C LYS A 108 -30.77 -3.13 -3.87
N THR A 109 -31.94 -2.66 -4.33
CA THR A 109 -32.21 -2.48 -5.75
C THR A 109 -31.77 -1.11 -6.29
N LYS A 110 -31.47 -0.15 -5.39
CA LYS A 110 -31.14 1.24 -5.74
C LYS A 110 -29.67 1.58 -5.56
N ILE A 111 -28.93 0.83 -4.74
CA ILE A 111 -27.50 1.04 -4.49
C ILE A 111 -26.67 -0.17 -4.90
N ASN A 112 -25.36 0.04 -5.06
CA ASN A 112 -24.46 -1.04 -5.39
C ASN A 112 -24.43 -2.10 -4.26
N PRO A 113 -24.60 -3.40 -4.58
CA PRO A 113 -24.65 -4.46 -3.57
C PRO A 113 -23.35 -4.63 -2.77
N VAL A 114 -22.20 -4.15 -3.26
CA VAL A 114 -20.93 -4.17 -2.52
C VAL A 114 -21.01 -3.27 -1.28
N ILE A 115 -21.76 -2.17 -1.32
CA ILE A 115 -21.98 -1.28 -0.16
C ILE A 115 -22.61 -2.06 0.99
N ILE A 116 -23.62 -2.88 0.71
CA ILE A 116 -24.26 -3.70 1.74
C ILE A 116 -23.28 -4.71 2.35
N LYS A 117 -22.45 -5.34 1.51
CA LYS A 117 -21.40 -6.25 2.00
C LYS A 117 -20.37 -5.53 2.88
N GLN A 118 -20.01 -4.28 2.54
CA GLN A 118 -19.13 -3.46 3.37
C GLN A 118 -19.78 -3.12 4.73
N PHE A 119 -21.07 -2.78 4.78
CA PHE A 119 -21.77 -2.57 6.04
C PHE A 119 -21.80 -3.84 6.92
N GLU A 120 -22.00 -5.02 6.33
CA GLU A 120 -21.91 -6.29 7.05
C GLU A 120 -20.50 -6.56 7.57
N LEU A 121 -19.48 -6.19 6.81
CA LEU A 121 -18.07 -6.32 7.20
C LEU A 121 -17.73 -5.39 8.38
N GLN A 122 -18.20 -4.14 8.38
CA GLN A 122 -17.95 -3.18 9.45
C GLN A 122 -18.37 -3.73 10.82
N LYS A 123 -19.46 -4.49 10.89
CA LYS A 123 -19.92 -5.13 12.15
C LYS A 123 -18.95 -6.19 12.67
N LYS A 124 -18.08 -6.72 11.80
CA LYS A 124 -17.06 -7.70 12.15
C LYS A 124 -15.71 -7.04 12.47
N ALA A 125 -15.47 -5.85 11.92
CA ALA A 125 -14.18 -5.15 12.02
C ALA A 125 -14.12 -4.16 13.20
N VAL A 126 -15.24 -3.55 13.60
CA VAL A 126 -15.28 -2.43 14.55
C VAL A 126 -16.28 -2.67 15.67
N SER A 127 -15.96 -2.18 16.87
CA SER A 127 -16.86 -2.16 18.04
C SER A 127 -16.44 -1.06 19.01
N ASP A 128 -17.41 -0.49 19.74
CA ASP A 128 -17.15 0.43 20.88
C ASP A 128 -16.17 -0.18 21.89
N ALA A 129 -16.20 -1.49 22.07
CA ALA A 129 -15.39 -2.20 23.06
C ALA A 129 -13.88 -2.15 22.78
N ILE A 130 -13.47 -1.85 21.55
CA ILE A 130 -12.06 -1.87 21.12
C ILE A 130 -11.52 -0.48 20.76
N VAL A 131 -12.30 0.60 20.93
CA VAL A 131 -11.83 1.98 20.62
C VAL A 131 -10.53 2.34 21.34
N PRO A 132 -10.34 2.06 22.63
CA PRO A 132 -9.08 2.37 23.30
C PRO A 132 -7.88 1.62 22.70
N GLU A 133 -8.08 0.38 22.27
CA GLU A 133 -7.03 -0.40 21.62
C GLU A 133 -6.75 0.08 20.18
N MET A 134 -7.77 0.51 19.44
CA MET A 134 -7.57 1.13 18.11
C MET A 134 -6.76 2.42 18.22
N GLN A 135 -7.08 3.28 19.19
CA GLN A 135 -6.31 4.50 19.47
C GLN A 135 -4.86 4.18 19.86
N LYS A 136 -4.68 3.15 20.71
CA LYS A 136 -3.35 2.69 21.10
C LYS A 136 -2.57 2.09 19.91
N ASP A 137 -3.22 1.36 19.01
CA ASP A 137 -2.58 0.82 17.80
C ASP A 137 -2.10 1.94 16.89
N ASN A 138 -2.93 2.96 16.64
CA ASN A 138 -2.57 4.14 15.86
C ASN A 138 -1.36 4.88 16.47
N ALA A 139 -1.35 5.06 17.81
CA ALA A 139 -0.22 5.68 18.50
C ALA A 139 1.08 4.87 18.38
N LEU A 140 1.01 3.53 18.45
CA LEU A 140 2.16 2.64 18.26
C LEU A 140 2.67 2.68 16.81
N VAL A 141 1.78 2.72 15.83
CA VAL A 141 2.14 2.90 14.42
C VAL A 141 2.85 4.24 14.21
N THR A 142 2.34 5.31 14.79
CA THR A 142 2.98 6.64 14.71
C THR A 142 4.35 6.66 15.43
N GLU A 143 4.48 5.99 16.57
CA GLU A 143 5.76 5.83 17.29
C GLU A 143 6.82 5.14 16.41
N TYR A 144 6.43 4.05 15.74
CA TYR A 144 7.31 3.33 14.81
C TYR A 144 7.66 4.18 13.58
N SER A 145 6.68 4.81 12.94
CA SER A 145 6.89 5.64 11.75
C SER A 145 7.81 6.83 12.02
N LYS A 146 7.69 7.49 13.18
CA LYS A 146 8.61 8.55 13.62
C LYS A 146 10.03 8.01 13.78
N PHE A 147 10.19 6.87 14.46
CA PHE A 147 11.51 6.23 14.60
C PHE A 147 12.15 5.95 13.24
N VAL A 148 11.43 5.33 12.30
CA VAL A 148 11.96 5.00 10.96
C VAL A 148 12.36 6.26 10.18
N SER A 149 11.58 7.34 10.29
CA SER A 149 11.85 8.61 9.58
C SER A 149 13.07 9.34 10.12
N GLU A 150 13.35 9.21 11.42
CA GLU A 150 14.47 9.87 12.10
C GLU A 150 15.74 9.02 12.16
N CYS A 151 15.61 7.71 11.87
CA CYS A 151 16.71 6.77 11.95
C CYS A 151 17.82 7.10 10.94
N THR A 152 19.05 7.15 11.40
CA THR A 152 20.24 7.34 10.56
C THR A 152 21.13 6.11 10.56
N TYR A 153 21.84 5.93 9.45
CA TYR A 153 22.67 4.76 9.19
C TYR A 153 24.11 5.20 9.01
N ASN A 154 25.02 4.72 9.87
CA ASN A 154 26.43 5.05 9.73
C ASN A 154 27.05 4.25 8.57
N PHE A 155 27.32 4.93 7.48
CA PHE A 155 27.95 4.38 6.30
C PHE A 155 29.27 5.11 6.00
N ARG A 156 30.37 4.38 6.06
CA ARG A 156 31.74 4.93 5.83
C ARG A 156 32.03 6.18 6.67
N GLY A 157 31.59 6.19 7.94
CA GLY A 157 31.83 7.28 8.90
C GLY A 157 30.91 8.50 8.74
N LYS A 158 29.87 8.41 7.91
CA LYS A 158 28.82 9.43 7.77
C LYS A 158 27.48 8.86 8.17
N ASP A 159 26.68 9.63 8.87
CA ASP A 159 25.29 9.30 9.15
C ASP A 159 24.43 9.75 7.97
N ILE A 160 23.74 8.80 7.34
CA ILE A 160 22.92 8.99 6.15
C ILE A 160 21.51 8.44 6.38
N THR A 161 20.57 8.87 5.56
CA THR A 161 19.18 8.37 5.58
C THR A 161 19.07 6.97 4.97
N LEU A 162 17.93 6.28 5.22
CA LEU A 162 17.64 4.99 4.58
C LEU A 162 17.58 5.12 3.05
N GLY A 163 17.01 6.20 2.53
CA GLY A 163 16.95 6.46 1.09
C GLY A 163 18.33 6.56 0.44
N GLU A 164 19.26 7.23 1.12
CA GLU A 164 20.68 7.32 0.66
C GLU A 164 21.38 5.96 0.78
N LEU A 165 21.14 5.20 1.86
CA LEU A 165 21.73 3.88 2.04
C LEU A 165 21.27 2.91 0.95
N ARG A 166 20.00 2.98 0.53
CA ARG A 166 19.45 2.17 -0.57
C ARG A 166 20.17 2.39 -1.90
N LYS A 167 20.70 3.60 -2.16
CA LYS A 167 21.54 3.85 -3.35
C LYS A 167 22.79 2.99 -3.33
N PHE A 168 23.45 2.88 -2.17
CA PHE A 168 24.64 2.03 -2.01
C PHE A 168 24.28 0.54 -1.99
N ALA A 169 23.10 0.17 -1.52
CA ALA A 169 22.60 -1.20 -1.59
C ALA A 169 22.31 -1.67 -3.03
N GLN A 170 22.21 -0.73 -3.98
CA GLN A 170 22.03 -0.99 -5.42
C GLN A 170 23.29 -0.66 -6.26
N ASP A 171 24.44 -0.41 -5.60
CA ASP A 171 25.67 -0.10 -6.30
C ASP A 171 26.16 -1.27 -7.18
N SER A 172 26.81 -0.97 -8.30
CA SER A 172 27.42 -1.98 -9.17
C SER A 172 28.55 -2.77 -8.49
N ASP A 173 29.27 -2.12 -7.54
CA ASP A 173 30.29 -2.78 -6.74
C ASP A 173 29.68 -3.64 -5.62
N ARG A 174 29.91 -4.95 -5.71
CA ARG A 174 29.41 -5.94 -4.74
C ARG A 174 29.87 -5.68 -3.31
N ALA A 175 31.10 -5.17 -3.12
CA ALA A 175 31.62 -4.86 -1.79
C ALA A 175 30.85 -3.68 -1.17
N THR A 176 30.55 -2.65 -1.95
CA THR A 176 29.74 -1.49 -1.55
C THR A 176 28.33 -1.92 -1.16
N ARG A 177 27.67 -2.81 -1.93
CA ARG A 177 26.34 -3.36 -1.55
C ARG A 177 26.40 -4.10 -0.22
N LYS A 178 27.40 -4.97 -0.03
CA LYS A 178 27.60 -5.66 1.25
C LYS A 178 27.78 -4.69 2.42
N GLU A 179 28.63 -3.66 2.25
CA GLU A 179 28.84 -2.65 3.30
C GLU A 179 27.53 -1.93 3.67
N ALA A 180 26.67 -1.62 2.69
CA ALA A 180 25.37 -1.00 2.93
C ALA A 180 24.45 -1.91 3.76
N TYR A 181 24.35 -3.19 3.42
CA TYR A 181 23.57 -4.16 4.21
C TYR A 181 24.15 -4.41 5.62
N VAL A 182 25.47 -4.37 5.76
CA VAL A 182 26.13 -4.43 7.08
C VAL A 182 25.81 -3.18 7.91
N ALA A 183 25.80 -1.99 7.30
CA ALA A 183 25.39 -0.76 7.97
C ALA A 183 23.93 -0.80 8.41
N LEU A 184 23.03 -1.31 7.55
CA LEU A 184 21.62 -1.57 7.89
C LEU A 184 21.52 -2.50 9.10
N GLY A 185 22.15 -3.67 9.04
CA GLY A 185 22.10 -4.66 10.13
C GLY A 185 22.63 -4.10 11.46
N LYS A 186 23.74 -3.36 11.45
CA LYS A 186 24.27 -2.72 12.66
C LYS A 186 23.34 -1.67 13.26
N THR A 187 22.65 -0.91 12.43
CA THR A 187 21.67 0.08 12.90
C THR A 187 20.47 -0.61 13.52
N LEU A 188 19.92 -1.65 12.88
CA LEU A 188 18.82 -2.43 13.45
C LEU A 188 19.23 -3.11 14.77
N GLU A 189 20.43 -3.70 14.85
CA GLU A 189 20.96 -4.29 16.07
C GLU A 189 21.07 -3.29 17.22
N LYS A 190 21.51 -2.06 16.92
CA LYS A 190 21.57 -0.96 17.90
C LYS A 190 20.19 -0.58 18.46
N HIS A 191 19.15 -0.74 17.68
CA HIS A 191 17.78 -0.38 18.02
C HIS A 191 16.86 -1.59 18.23
N SER A 192 17.42 -2.79 18.36
CA SER A 192 16.66 -4.04 18.48
C SER A 192 15.67 -4.02 19.65
N ASP A 193 16.09 -3.54 20.82
CA ASP A 193 15.24 -3.46 22.01
C ASP A 193 13.97 -2.62 21.75
N PHE A 194 14.10 -1.50 21.04
CA PHE A 194 12.96 -0.66 20.66
C PHE A 194 12.04 -1.37 19.64
N LEU A 195 12.63 -1.95 18.58
CA LEU A 195 11.88 -2.61 17.53
C LEU A 195 11.12 -3.83 18.05
N ASP A 196 11.76 -4.61 18.91
CA ASP A 196 11.14 -5.77 19.55
C ASP A 196 10.02 -5.36 20.51
N ASP A 197 10.24 -4.31 21.34
CA ASP A 197 9.24 -3.81 22.28
C ASP A 197 8.01 -3.23 21.56
N VAL A 198 8.21 -2.34 20.58
CA VAL A 198 7.09 -1.73 19.87
C VAL A 198 6.26 -2.78 19.13
N PHE A 199 6.90 -3.75 18.49
CA PHE A 199 6.18 -4.82 17.81
C PHE A 199 5.45 -5.76 18.78
N ASP A 200 6.06 -6.10 19.91
CA ASP A 200 5.42 -6.92 20.97
C ASP A 200 4.17 -6.23 21.52
N ARG A 201 4.26 -4.92 21.80
CA ARG A 201 3.11 -4.10 22.23
C ARG A 201 2.00 -4.07 21.17
N MET A 202 2.34 -3.97 19.87
CA MET A 202 1.38 -4.04 18.76
C MET A 202 0.69 -5.40 18.70
N VAL A 203 1.45 -6.49 18.70
CA VAL A 203 0.92 -7.87 18.63
C VAL A 203 -0.05 -8.13 19.78
N LYS A 204 0.34 -7.80 21.02
CA LYS A 204 -0.51 -7.99 22.21
C LYS A 204 -1.75 -7.10 22.20
N ASN A 205 -1.62 -5.85 21.72
CA ASN A 205 -2.76 -4.94 21.59
C ASN A 205 -3.76 -5.44 20.54
N ARG A 206 -3.28 -5.89 19.39
CA ARG A 206 -4.11 -6.45 18.30
C ARG A 206 -4.78 -7.78 18.71
N ASP A 207 -4.08 -8.64 19.44
CA ASP A 207 -4.67 -9.84 20.02
C ASP A 207 -5.77 -9.51 21.05
N LEU A 208 -5.55 -8.47 21.89
CA LEU A 208 -6.56 -8.00 22.83
C LEU A 208 -7.80 -7.46 22.10
N MET A 209 -7.63 -6.68 21.01
CA MET A 209 -8.74 -6.23 20.17
C MET A 209 -9.56 -7.42 19.66
N ALA A 210 -8.87 -8.41 19.08
CA ALA A 210 -9.52 -9.61 18.55
C ALA A 210 -10.31 -10.37 19.62
N LYS A 211 -9.74 -10.57 20.80
CA LYS A 211 -10.40 -11.25 21.93
C LYS A 211 -11.62 -10.48 22.44
N LYS A 212 -11.56 -9.15 22.53
CA LYS A 212 -12.71 -8.31 22.90
C LYS A 212 -13.85 -8.41 21.87
N MET A 213 -13.51 -8.63 20.59
CA MET A 213 -14.47 -8.88 19.51
C MET A 213 -14.98 -10.32 19.44
N GLY A 214 -14.46 -11.22 20.30
CA GLY A 214 -14.84 -12.64 20.34
C GLY A 214 -14.10 -13.54 19.37
N TYR A 215 -13.02 -13.06 18.74
CA TYR A 215 -12.16 -13.85 17.86
C TYR A 215 -11.09 -14.62 18.63
N LYS A 216 -10.64 -15.72 18.05
CA LYS A 216 -9.59 -16.55 18.64
C LYS A 216 -8.24 -15.83 18.70
N ASN A 217 -7.89 -15.08 17.67
CA ASN A 217 -6.67 -14.30 17.51
C ASN A 217 -6.91 -13.16 16.51
N TYR A 218 -5.87 -12.37 16.22
CA TYR A 218 -6.01 -11.19 15.35
C TYR A 218 -6.17 -11.53 13.85
N VAL A 219 -5.89 -12.73 13.38
CA VAL A 219 -5.91 -13.07 11.96
C VAL A 219 -7.26 -12.73 11.32
N GLU A 220 -8.37 -13.22 11.90
CA GLU A 220 -9.71 -13.00 11.38
C GLU A 220 -10.10 -11.52 11.41
N LEU A 221 -9.83 -10.82 12.53
CA LEU A 221 -10.09 -9.38 12.66
C LEU A 221 -9.23 -8.58 11.66
N GLY A 222 -7.96 -8.94 11.49
CA GLY A 222 -7.06 -8.30 10.53
C GLY A 222 -7.57 -8.42 9.09
N TYR A 223 -8.13 -9.56 8.71
CA TYR A 223 -8.74 -9.75 7.40
C TYR A 223 -9.97 -8.87 7.20
N TYR A 224 -10.80 -8.68 8.23
CA TYR A 224 -11.94 -7.75 8.16
C TYR A 224 -11.48 -6.29 8.08
N ASN A 225 -10.43 -5.93 8.81
CA ASN A 225 -9.84 -4.58 8.74
C ASN A 225 -9.26 -4.26 7.36
N MET A 226 -8.79 -5.28 6.62
CA MET A 226 -8.34 -5.13 5.23
C MET A 226 -9.48 -5.04 4.21
N GLY A 227 -10.74 -5.06 4.64
CA GLY A 227 -11.87 -4.92 3.73
C GLY A 227 -12.14 -6.15 2.83
N ARG A 228 -11.66 -7.34 3.19
CA ARG A 228 -11.72 -8.55 2.35
C ARG A 228 -13.11 -9.13 2.30
N LEU A 229 -13.76 -9.02 1.15
CA LEU A 229 -15.15 -9.44 0.93
C LEU A 229 -15.30 -10.76 0.17
N CYS A 230 -14.27 -11.23 -0.52
CA CYS A 230 -14.38 -12.34 -1.47
C CYS A 230 -13.36 -13.47 -1.28
N TYR A 231 -12.47 -13.37 -0.30
CA TYR A 231 -11.54 -14.43 0.06
C TYR A 231 -11.20 -14.38 1.55
N ASP A 232 -10.70 -15.49 2.07
CA ASP A 232 -10.39 -15.69 3.48
C ASP A 232 -8.96 -16.24 3.68
N GLU A 233 -8.58 -16.46 4.94
CA GLU A 233 -7.27 -17.01 5.33
C GLU A 233 -6.97 -18.39 4.71
N LYS A 234 -8.02 -19.19 4.44
CA LYS A 234 -7.86 -20.54 3.87
C LYS A 234 -7.51 -20.45 2.39
N MET A 235 -8.15 -19.51 1.67
CA MET A 235 -7.81 -19.25 0.27
C MET A 235 -6.40 -18.70 0.14
N VAL A 236 -5.99 -17.78 1.02
CA VAL A 236 -4.61 -17.25 1.05
C VAL A 236 -3.61 -18.36 1.41
N LYS A 237 -3.95 -19.30 2.29
CA LYS A 237 -3.11 -20.48 2.56
C LYS A 237 -2.85 -21.29 1.28
N VAL A 238 -3.88 -21.56 0.49
CA VAL A 238 -3.74 -22.25 -0.81
C VAL A 238 -2.84 -21.45 -1.75
N PHE A 239 -3.02 -20.13 -1.81
CA PHE A 239 -2.13 -19.25 -2.61
C PHE A 239 -0.67 -19.39 -2.17
N ARG A 240 -0.37 -19.35 -0.86
CA ARG A 240 1.01 -19.55 -0.34
C ARG A 240 1.59 -20.92 -0.72
N GLU A 241 0.78 -21.97 -0.66
CA GLU A 241 1.18 -23.32 -1.08
C GLU A 241 1.50 -23.38 -2.57
N ASN A 242 0.70 -22.73 -3.42
CA ASN A 242 0.95 -22.61 -4.87
C ASN A 242 2.23 -21.79 -5.15
N VAL A 243 2.44 -20.69 -4.45
CA VAL A 243 3.69 -19.92 -4.58
C VAL A 243 4.91 -20.78 -4.27
N LEU A 244 4.86 -21.54 -3.18
CA LEU A 244 5.96 -22.43 -2.79
C LEU A 244 6.23 -23.53 -3.84
N ASN A 245 5.17 -24.14 -4.37
CA ASN A 245 5.29 -25.29 -5.27
C ASN A 245 5.56 -24.92 -6.72
N ASP A 246 5.03 -23.79 -7.19
CA ASP A 246 5.03 -23.43 -8.61
C ASP A 246 5.96 -22.23 -8.93
N ILE A 247 5.96 -21.19 -8.08
CA ILE A 247 6.74 -19.97 -8.35
C ILE A 247 8.17 -20.07 -7.81
N VAL A 248 8.37 -20.53 -6.57
CA VAL A 248 9.70 -20.62 -5.94
C VAL A 248 10.69 -21.47 -6.79
N PRO A 249 10.33 -22.64 -7.37
CA PRO A 249 11.25 -23.40 -8.21
C PRO A 249 11.63 -22.65 -9.50
N VAL A 250 10.70 -21.90 -10.09
CA VAL A 250 10.95 -21.07 -11.30
C VAL A 250 11.93 -19.96 -10.95
N VAL A 251 11.65 -19.18 -9.89
CA VAL A 251 12.51 -18.06 -9.47
C VAL A 251 13.89 -18.57 -9.07
N THR A 252 13.98 -19.70 -8.35
CA THR A 252 15.27 -20.31 -7.98
C THR A 252 16.13 -20.62 -9.21
N ARG A 253 15.53 -21.21 -10.25
CA ARG A 253 16.23 -21.50 -11.52
C ARG A 253 16.67 -20.21 -12.22
N LEU A 254 15.82 -19.19 -12.25
CA LEU A 254 16.14 -17.91 -12.86
C LEU A 254 17.28 -17.19 -12.11
N LYS A 255 17.23 -17.17 -10.77
CA LYS A 255 18.29 -16.55 -9.94
C LYS A 255 19.63 -17.29 -10.10
N LYS A 256 19.62 -18.61 -10.26
CA LYS A 256 20.82 -19.36 -10.59
C LYS A 256 21.44 -18.91 -11.92
N GLN A 257 20.63 -18.72 -12.95
CA GLN A 257 21.11 -18.21 -14.25
C GLN A 257 21.68 -16.79 -14.14
N VAL A 258 21.08 -15.93 -13.31
CA VAL A 258 21.60 -14.58 -13.03
C VAL A 258 22.95 -14.68 -12.33
N ALA A 259 23.07 -15.50 -11.28
CA ALA A 259 24.34 -15.71 -10.56
C ALA A 259 25.45 -16.19 -11.51
N GLU A 260 25.18 -17.17 -12.39
CA GLU A 260 26.12 -17.67 -13.40
C GLU A 260 26.57 -16.55 -14.36
N LYS A 261 25.65 -15.71 -14.87
CA LYS A 261 25.96 -14.56 -15.73
C LYS A 261 26.82 -13.49 -15.06
N LEU A 262 26.60 -13.28 -13.75
CA LEU A 262 27.34 -12.30 -12.97
C LEU A 262 28.69 -12.85 -12.46
N GLY A 263 28.93 -14.17 -12.54
CA GLY A 263 30.09 -14.85 -11.98
C GLY A 263 30.05 -14.90 -10.45
N ILE A 264 28.86 -15.05 -9.88
CA ILE A 264 28.62 -15.16 -8.44
C ILE A 264 28.43 -16.65 -8.10
N ASP A 265 29.37 -17.22 -7.37
CA ASP A 265 29.31 -18.64 -6.97
C ASP A 265 28.19 -18.91 -5.98
N HIS A 266 27.94 -17.93 -5.09
CA HIS A 266 26.90 -18.01 -4.08
C HIS A 266 26.22 -16.64 -3.91
N MET A 267 24.89 -16.61 -4.19
CA MET A 267 24.10 -15.39 -4.10
C MET A 267 23.82 -15.07 -2.63
N ARG A 268 24.09 -13.84 -2.24
CA ARG A 268 23.82 -13.29 -0.91
C ARG A 268 22.63 -12.34 -0.96
N LEU A 269 22.10 -11.98 0.20
CA LEU A 269 21.01 -11.01 0.33
C LEU A 269 21.26 -9.73 -0.48
N TYR A 270 22.47 -9.19 -0.45
CA TYR A 270 22.86 -7.98 -1.18
C TYR A 270 23.09 -8.18 -2.70
N ASP A 271 22.95 -9.41 -3.20
CA ASP A 271 23.00 -9.71 -4.65
C ASP A 271 21.59 -9.92 -5.23
N ASN A 272 20.57 -10.04 -4.37
CA ASN A 272 19.24 -10.49 -4.79
C ASN A 272 18.63 -9.61 -5.89
N ASP A 273 18.78 -8.30 -5.81
CA ASP A 273 18.14 -7.34 -6.73
C ASP A 273 19.10 -6.87 -7.85
N THR A 274 20.24 -7.58 -8.01
CA THR A 274 21.26 -7.32 -9.05
C THR A 274 21.11 -8.33 -10.18
N TYR A 275 20.88 -7.85 -11.40
CA TYR A 275 20.67 -8.69 -12.61
C TYR A 275 21.73 -8.50 -13.68
N PHE A 276 22.44 -7.38 -13.62
CA PHE A 276 23.50 -7.01 -14.56
C PHE A 276 24.73 -6.52 -13.78
N ARG A 277 25.90 -6.53 -14.43
CA ARG A 277 27.12 -5.89 -13.85
C ARG A 277 26.91 -4.40 -13.65
N GLU A 278 26.16 -3.80 -14.58
CA GLU A 278 25.68 -2.42 -14.49
C GLU A 278 24.18 -2.47 -14.73
N ASP A 279 23.40 -2.27 -13.67
CA ASP A 279 21.95 -2.22 -13.71
C ASP A 279 21.48 -0.99 -14.50
N PRO A 280 20.29 -1.05 -15.13
CA PRO A 280 19.76 0.07 -15.90
C PRO A 280 19.58 1.28 -14.98
N LYS A 281 19.87 2.46 -15.53
CA LYS A 281 19.61 3.74 -14.87
C LYS A 281 18.80 4.61 -15.81
N PRO A 282 17.90 5.45 -15.27
CA PRO A 282 17.23 6.46 -16.09
C PRO A 282 18.26 7.30 -16.84
N ALA A 283 17.98 7.58 -18.10
CA ALA A 283 18.79 8.48 -18.94
C ALA A 283 18.47 9.96 -18.70
N LEU A 284 17.47 10.23 -17.87
CA LEU A 284 16.90 11.52 -17.56
C LEU A 284 17.13 11.86 -16.09
N ASP A 285 17.18 13.14 -15.78
CA ASP A 285 17.08 13.61 -14.40
C ASP A 285 15.62 13.52 -13.89
N GLU A 286 15.42 13.80 -12.62
CA GLU A 286 14.14 13.70 -11.92
C GLU A 286 13.01 14.51 -12.61
N ARG A 287 13.31 15.71 -13.14
CA ARG A 287 12.35 16.54 -13.87
C ARG A 287 12.09 16.01 -15.28
N GLY A 288 13.12 15.48 -15.91
CA GLY A 288 13.03 14.81 -17.20
C GLY A 288 12.13 13.56 -17.13
N ILE A 289 12.20 12.80 -16.02
CA ILE A 289 11.34 11.63 -15.77
C ILE A 289 9.87 12.04 -15.72
N LEU A 290 9.51 13.10 -14.96
CA LEU A 290 8.12 13.60 -14.90
C LEU A 290 7.62 14.06 -16.26
N LYS A 291 8.46 14.78 -17.02
CA LYS A 291 8.09 15.25 -18.36
C LYS A 291 7.92 14.09 -19.35
N ALA A 292 8.82 13.10 -19.34
CA ALA A 292 8.69 11.90 -20.15
C ALA A 292 7.43 11.11 -19.76
N GLY A 293 7.09 11.04 -18.46
CA GLY A 293 5.83 10.50 -17.98
C GLY A 293 4.62 11.21 -18.58
N GLN A 294 4.61 12.54 -18.59
CA GLN A 294 3.53 13.30 -19.20
C GLN A 294 3.38 13.00 -20.70
N GLU A 295 4.48 12.94 -21.44
CA GLU A 295 4.47 12.61 -22.86
C GLU A 295 3.99 11.16 -23.10
N MET A 296 4.43 10.22 -22.28
CA MET A 296 4.00 8.82 -22.30
C MET A 296 2.48 8.69 -22.11
N TYR A 297 1.94 9.30 -21.07
CA TYR A 297 0.50 9.21 -20.77
C TYR A 297 -0.36 9.90 -21.84
N LYS A 298 0.14 10.97 -22.50
CA LYS A 298 -0.53 11.59 -23.65
C LYS A 298 -0.58 10.68 -24.89
N ASP A 299 0.45 9.91 -25.13
CA ASP A 299 0.49 8.98 -26.28
C ASP A 299 -0.28 7.68 -25.99
N MET A 300 -0.42 7.31 -24.71
CA MET A 300 -1.05 6.05 -24.31
C MET A 300 -2.55 6.02 -24.60
N SER A 301 -3.29 7.06 -24.20
CA SER A 301 -4.71 7.27 -24.54
C SER A 301 -5.16 8.70 -24.25
N PRO A 302 -6.31 9.15 -24.83
CA PRO A 302 -6.91 10.44 -24.48
C PRO A 302 -7.21 10.58 -22.98
N GLU A 303 -7.65 9.50 -22.31
CA GLU A 303 -7.99 9.50 -20.89
C GLU A 303 -6.76 9.68 -20.01
N THR A 304 -5.69 8.94 -20.29
CA THR A 304 -4.43 9.04 -19.54
C THR A 304 -3.73 10.37 -19.80
N GLY A 305 -3.83 10.92 -21.02
CA GLY A 305 -3.31 12.25 -21.36
C GLY A 305 -4.02 13.35 -20.59
N ALA A 306 -5.35 13.35 -20.58
CA ALA A 306 -6.16 14.33 -19.83
C ALA A 306 -5.91 14.22 -18.30
N PHE A 307 -5.78 13.02 -17.78
CA PHE A 307 -5.40 12.78 -16.40
C PHE A 307 -4.05 13.41 -16.04
N MET A 308 -3.02 13.12 -16.83
CA MET A 308 -1.67 13.58 -16.52
C MET A 308 -1.53 15.10 -16.68
N ASP A 309 -2.18 15.70 -17.66
CA ASP A 309 -2.23 17.17 -17.78
C ASP A 309 -2.89 17.80 -16.56
N MET A 310 -4.00 17.23 -16.07
CA MET A 310 -4.65 17.67 -14.84
C MET A 310 -3.71 17.59 -13.63
N MET A 311 -3.01 16.46 -13.46
CA MET A 311 -2.06 16.27 -12.36
C MET A 311 -0.94 17.32 -12.37
N MET A 312 -0.40 17.62 -13.55
CA MET A 312 0.66 18.64 -13.72
C MET A 312 0.14 20.06 -13.48
N ASP A 313 -1.05 20.40 -13.99
CA ASP A 313 -1.66 21.72 -13.86
C ASP A 313 -2.06 22.06 -12.42
N THR A 314 -2.34 21.02 -11.61
CA THR A 314 -2.78 21.16 -10.22
C THR A 314 -1.66 20.96 -9.18
N ASP A 315 -0.40 20.90 -9.59
CA ASP A 315 0.75 20.63 -8.72
C ASP A 315 0.55 19.36 -7.86
N ALA A 316 -0.05 18.31 -8.45
CA ALA A 316 -0.45 17.09 -7.73
C ALA A 316 0.69 16.09 -7.51
N PHE A 317 1.93 16.51 -7.69
CA PHE A 317 3.14 15.72 -7.45
C PHE A 317 4.06 16.41 -6.44
N ASP A 318 4.41 15.72 -5.36
CA ASP A 318 5.57 16.06 -4.53
C ASP A 318 6.51 14.85 -4.47
N VAL A 319 7.45 14.79 -5.41
CA VAL A 319 8.30 13.61 -5.62
C VAL A 319 9.78 13.86 -5.31
N PHE A 320 10.20 15.11 -5.07
CA PHE A 320 11.62 15.40 -4.82
C PHE A 320 12.00 15.21 -3.35
N THR A 321 13.10 14.51 -3.12
CA THR A 321 13.65 14.27 -1.78
C THR A 321 14.13 15.58 -1.14
N ARG A 322 13.85 15.74 0.15
CA ARG A 322 14.35 16.85 0.98
C ARG A 322 14.41 16.47 2.46
N GLU A 323 15.16 17.23 3.24
CA GLU A 323 15.25 17.04 4.68
C GLU A 323 13.87 17.24 5.35
N GLY A 324 13.56 16.39 6.33
CA GLY A 324 12.28 16.41 7.05
C GLY A 324 11.10 15.80 6.31
N LYS A 325 11.27 15.34 5.07
CA LYS A 325 10.25 14.63 4.32
C LYS A 325 10.23 13.15 4.74
N TRP A 326 9.03 12.57 4.92
CA TRP A 326 8.87 11.14 5.19
C TRP A 326 9.46 10.29 4.04
N THR A 327 10.00 9.11 4.36
CA THR A 327 10.82 8.31 3.43
C THR A 327 10.03 7.36 2.52
N GLY A 328 8.72 7.33 2.63
CA GLY A 328 7.85 6.48 1.81
C GLY A 328 7.45 7.09 0.47
N GLY A 329 6.52 6.41 -0.20
CA GLY A 329 5.79 6.87 -1.37
C GLY A 329 4.35 6.40 -1.27
N TYR A 330 3.41 7.20 -1.75
CA TYR A 330 1.98 6.84 -1.79
C TYR A 330 1.19 7.76 -2.72
N MET A 331 0.05 7.28 -3.15
CA MET A 331 -1.03 8.09 -3.69
C MET A 331 -2.10 8.30 -2.61
N THR A 332 -2.66 9.50 -2.52
CA THR A 332 -3.85 9.81 -1.74
C THR A 332 -4.81 10.70 -2.53
N SER A 333 -6.02 10.90 -2.03
CA SER A 333 -7.00 11.81 -2.62
C SER A 333 -7.53 12.82 -1.60
N PHE A 334 -7.91 13.97 -2.12
CA PHE A 334 -8.65 15.00 -1.40
C PHE A 334 -10.05 15.07 -2.01
N ASP A 335 -10.92 14.16 -1.55
CA ASP A 335 -12.19 13.81 -2.23
C ASP A 335 -13.17 14.98 -2.34
N LYS A 336 -13.18 15.91 -1.38
CA LYS A 336 -13.95 17.16 -1.44
C LYS A 336 -13.56 18.02 -2.63
N TYR A 337 -12.31 17.91 -3.09
CA TYR A 337 -11.73 18.67 -4.18
C TYR A 337 -11.58 17.84 -5.46
N HIS A 338 -11.99 16.57 -5.45
CA HIS A 338 -11.82 15.62 -6.56
C HIS A 338 -10.36 15.51 -7.02
N GLN A 339 -9.41 15.65 -6.08
CA GLN A 339 -8.00 15.85 -6.37
C GLN A 339 -7.15 14.68 -5.86
N PRO A 340 -6.59 13.86 -6.76
CA PRO A 340 -5.54 12.90 -6.39
C PRO A 340 -4.20 13.62 -6.17
N PHE A 341 -3.34 13.05 -5.33
CA PHE A 341 -2.02 13.56 -5.00
C PHE A 341 -1.01 12.44 -4.86
N ILE A 342 0.17 12.61 -5.46
CA ILE A 342 1.28 11.65 -5.42
C ILE A 342 2.43 12.22 -4.61
N PHE A 343 2.81 11.47 -3.58
CA PHE A 343 3.98 11.72 -2.73
C PHE A 343 5.04 10.66 -3.00
N ALA A 344 6.31 11.07 -3.19
CA ALA A 344 7.42 10.15 -3.37
C ALA A 344 8.76 10.78 -3.01
N ASN A 345 9.86 10.04 -3.18
CA ASN A 345 11.21 10.48 -2.90
C ASN A 345 12.16 10.03 -4.01
N PHE A 346 12.22 10.78 -5.10
CA PHE A 346 13.13 10.50 -6.21
C PHE A 346 14.58 10.51 -5.76
N ASN A 347 15.35 9.58 -6.31
CA ASN A 347 16.72 9.36 -5.88
C ASN A 347 17.70 9.00 -7.03
N GLY A 348 17.26 9.09 -8.29
CA GLY A 348 18.09 8.81 -9.47
C GLY A 348 18.22 7.32 -9.81
N THR A 349 17.38 6.45 -9.24
CA THR A 349 17.33 5.01 -9.53
C THR A 349 16.15 4.64 -10.42
N THR A 350 16.03 3.37 -10.81
CA THR A 350 14.86 2.84 -11.55
C THR A 350 13.56 3.11 -10.81
N ALA A 351 13.60 3.13 -9.47
CA ALA A 351 12.44 3.37 -8.63
C ALA A 351 11.72 4.70 -8.91
N ASP A 352 12.42 5.72 -9.43
CA ASP A 352 11.79 6.99 -9.79
C ASP A 352 10.81 6.82 -10.96
N VAL A 353 11.15 5.94 -11.91
CA VAL A 353 10.26 5.60 -13.04
C VAL A 353 9.14 4.69 -12.57
N ASP A 354 9.45 3.73 -11.69
CA ASP A 354 8.45 2.83 -11.10
C ASP A 354 7.38 3.64 -10.35
N VAL A 355 7.77 4.69 -9.59
CA VAL A 355 6.82 5.62 -8.95
C VAL A 355 5.92 6.31 -9.96
N VAL A 356 6.46 6.84 -11.07
CA VAL A 356 5.66 7.54 -12.10
C VAL A 356 4.64 6.61 -12.75
N THR A 357 4.89 5.32 -12.80
CA THR A 357 3.97 4.33 -13.36
C THR A 357 3.05 3.72 -12.31
N HIS A 358 3.54 3.39 -11.14
CA HIS A 358 2.81 2.78 -10.04
C HIS A 358 1.82 3.76 -9.39
N GLU A 359 2.33 4.83 -8.78
CA GLU A 359 1.49 5.81 -8.07
C GLU A 359 0.52 6.53 -9.03
N ALA A 360 0.97 6.79 -10.27
CA ALA A 360 0.07 7.33 -11.27
C ALA A 360 -0.98 6.31 -11.74
N GLY A 361 -0.73 4.99 -11.62
CA GLY A 361 -1.73 3.96 -11.83
C GLY A 361 -2.89 4.06 -10.82
N HIS A 362 -2.57 4.24 -9.53
CA HIS A 362 -3.57 4.52 -8.49
C HIS A 362 -4.33 5.82 -8.75
N ALA A 363 -3.59 6.92 -9.02
CA ALA A 363 -4.19 8.23 -9.26
C ALA A 363 -5.07 8.23 -10.51
N PHE A 364 -4.68 7.52 -11.56
CA PHE A 364 -5.47 7.34 -12.77
C PHE A 364 -6.75 6.54 -12.52
N ALA A 365 -6.66 5.44 -11.76
CA ALA A 365 -7.84 4.67 -11.38
C ALA A 365 -8.82 5.51 -10.55
N TYR A 366 -8.33 6.33 -9.61
CA TYR A 366 -9.14 7.30 -8.89
C TYR A 366 -9.80 8.31 -9.86
N TYR A 367 -9.03 8.90 -10.76
CA TYR A 367 -9.53 9.86 -11.76
C TYR A 367 -10.64 9.29 -12.64
N MET A 368 -10.53 8.01 -13.02
CA MET A 368 -11.49 7.32 -13.87
C MET A 368 -12.74 6.86 -13.11
N SER A 369 -12.59 6.42 -11.86
CA SER A 369 -13.68 5.83 -11.08
C SER A 369 -14.48 6.86 -10.28
N GLU A 370 -13.85 7.91 -9.78
CA GLU A 370 -14.46 8.92 -8.91
C GLU A 370 -15.78 9.50 -9.47
N PRO A 371 -15.92 9.83 -10.77
CA PRO A 371 -17.17 10.36 -11.31
C PRO A 371 -18.32 9.37 -11.39
N VAL A 372 -18.07 8.06 -11.31
CA VAL A 372 -19.05 7.00 -11.62
C VAL A 372 -19.24 5.98 -10.50
N VAL A 373 -18.31 5.91 -9.57
CA VAL A 373 -18.36 4.98 -8.42
C VAL A 373 -18.89 5.72 -7.20
N PRO A 374 -19.85 5.14 -6.45
CA PRO A 374 -20.27 5.72 -5.17
C PRO A 374 -19.11 5.96 -4.23
N TYR A 375 -19.13 7.10 -3.53
CA TYR A 375 -18.06 7.53 -2.61
C TYR A 375 -17.61 6.44 -1.63
N GLU A 376 -18.55 5.69 -1.05
CA GLU A 376 -18.26 4.65 -0.06
C GLU A 376 -17.41 3.49 -0.63
N LEU A 377 -17.38 3.32 -1.94
CA LEU A 377 -16.67 2.22 -2.59
C LEU A 377 -15.24 2.58 -2.99
N GLY A 378 -14.97 3.85 -3.28
CA GLY A 378 -13.64 4.35 -3.65
C GLY A 378 -12.96 3.49 -4.73
N LEU A 379 -11.68 3.21 -4.55
CA LEU A 379 -10.90 2.32 -5.43
C LEU A 379 -11.15 0.83 -5.17
N GLY A 380 -11.93 0.48 -4.14
CA GLY A 380 -12.15 -0.90 -3.72
C GLY A 380 -11.16 -1.35 -2.64
N ALA A 381 -11.04 -2.67 -2.45
CA ALA A 381 -10.06 -3.24 -1.54
C ALA A 381 -8.63 -3.11 -2.11
N MET A 382 -7.63 -3.27 -1.25
CA MET A 382 -6.23 -2.95 -1.56
C MET A 382 -5.69 -3.75 -2.75
N GLU A 383 -6.03 -5.04 -2.87
CA GLU A 383 -5.64 -5.87 -4.01
C GLU A 383 -6.20 -5.35 -5.35
N THR A 384 -7.36 -4.70 -5.32
CA THR A 384 -7.92 -4.02 -6.51
C THR A 384 -7.13 -2.76 -6.83
N ALA A 385 -6.84 -1.94 -5.83
CA ALA A 385 -6.04 -0.73 -6.00
C ALA A 385 -4.63 -1.06 -6.53
N GLU A 386 -3.97 -2.09 -5.97
CA GLU A 386 -2.65 -2.53 -6.43
C GLU A 386 -2.68 -3.17 -7.83
N THR A 387 -3.78 -3.76 -8.23
CA THR A 387 -3.94 -4.22 -9.62
C THR A 387 -3.88 -3.05 -10.59
N HIS A 388 -4.45 -1.89 -10.23
CA HIS A 388 -4.39 -0.69 -11.09
C HIS A 388 -2.96 -0.18 -11.26
N SER A 389 -2.20 -0.08 -10.18
CA SER A 389 -0.84 0.43 -10.17
C SER A 389 0.13 -0.50 -10.89
N MET A 390 0.18 -1.77 -10.47
CA MET A 390 1.11 -2.76 -11.02
C MET A 390 0.84 -3.07 -12.49
N SER A 391 -0.43 -3.03 -12.94
CA SER A 391 -0.75 -3.21 -14.36
C SER A 391 -0.28 -2.01 -15.20
N MET A 392 -0.41 -0.79 -14.68
CA MET A 392 0.07 0.41 -15.38
C MET A 392 1.59 0.37 -15.60
N GLU A 393 2.36 -0.17 -14.67
CA GLU A 393 3.80 -0.38 -14.84
C GLU A 393 4.11 -1.19 -16.09
N PHE A 394 3.34 -2.26 -16.37
CA PHE A 394 3.52 -3.09 -17.55
C PHE A 394 3.01 -2.44 -18.85
N PHE A 395 1.91 -1.70 -18.80
CA PHE A 395 1.45 -0.94 -19.96
C PHE A 395 2.44 0.17 -20.36
N ALA A 396 3.17 0.74 -19.40
CA ALA A 396 4.25 1.68 -19.64
C ALA A 396 5.46 1.07 -20.42
N TRP A 397 5.59 -0.27 -20.48
CA TRP A 397 6.72 -0.92 -21.17
C TRP A 397 6.86 -0.54 -22.65
N LYS A 398 5.77 -0.23 -23.33
CA LYS A 398 5.78 0.29 -24.71
C LYS A 398 6.61 1.58 -24.82
N TYR A 399 6.71 2.35 -23.76
CA TYR A 399 7.29 3.69 -23.70
C TYR A 399 8.62 3.77 -22.94
N ILE A 400 9.09 2.67 -22.38
CA ILE A 400 10.26 2.63 -21.48
C ILE A 400 11.54 3.17 -22.13
N ASP A 401 11.64 3.11 -23.46
CA ASP A 401 12.76 3.69 -24.20
C ASP A 401 12.90 5.21 -23.98
N MET A 402 11.80 5.92 -23.65
CA MET A 402 11.82 7.35 -23.33
C MET A 402 12.59 7.65 -22.03
N PHE A 403 12.57 6.71 -21.08
CA PHE A 403 13.21 6.84 -19.77
C PHE A 403 14.63 6.28 -19.73
N PHE A 404 14.85 5.13 -20.37
CA PHE A 404 16.09 4.37 -20.25
C PHE A 404 16.95 4.34 -21.52
N GLY A 405 16.46 4.83 -22.66
CA GLY A 405 17.19 4.82 -23.92
C GLY A 405 17.75 3.42 -24.24
N LYS A 406 19.07 3.30 -24.41
CA LYS A 406 19.74 2.02 -24.73
C LYS A 406 19.56 0.93 -23.66
N ASP A 407 19.26 1.27 -22.44
CA ASP A 407 19.09 0.32 -21.33
C ASP A 407 17.63 -0.13 -21.12
N ALA A 408 16.70 0.30 -21.99
CA ALA A 408 15.28 -0.04 -21.90
C ALA A 408 15.01 -1.56 -21.81
N ASN A 409 15.71 -2.38 -22.58
CA ASN A 409 15.55 -3.85 -22.53
C ASN A 409 16.11 -4.45 -21.24
N LYS A 410 17.15 -3.84 -20.64
CA LYS A 410 17.63 -4.25 -19.32
C LYS A 410 16.59 -3.93 -18.25
N TYR A 411 15.95 -2.75 -18.36
CA TYR A 411 14.87 -2.38 -17.43
C TYR A 411 13.69 -3.37 -17.52
N ARG A 412 13.17 -3.66 -18.74
CA ARG A 412 12.07 -4.63 -18.91
C ARG A 412 12.41 -6.00 -18.31
N TYR A 413 13.66 -6.45 -18.52
CA TYR A 413 14.14 -7.70 -17.92
C TYR A 413 14.17 -7.62 -16.40
N LYS A 414 14.78 -6.57 -15.82
CA LYS A 414 14.87 -6.36 -14.38
C LYS A 414 13.46 -6.28 -13.77
N HIS A 415 12.58 -5.46 -14.32
CA HIS A 415 11.23 -5.25 -13.83
C HIS A 415 10.40 -6.56 -13.79
N LEU A 416 10.44 -7.37 -14.85
CA LEU A 416 9.76 -8.67 -14.85
C LEU A 416 10.36 -9.63 -13.79
N PHE A 417 11.67 -9.62 -13.63
CA PHE A 417 12.32 -10.46 -12.63
C PHE A 417 12.00 -9.99 -11.20
N ASP A 418 11.96 -8.69 -10.98
CA ASP A 418 11.55 -8.12 -9.69
C ASP A 418 10.10 -8.49 -9.38
N ALA A 419 9.18 -8.38 -10.34
CA ALA A 419 7.79 -8.79 -10.21
C ALA A 419 7.65 -10.28 -9.80
N LEU A 420 8.40 -11.18 -10.47
CA LEU A 420 8.38 -12.61 -10.15
C LEU A 420 9.04 -12.93 -8.81
N THR A 421 10.16 -12.28 -8.46
CA THR A 421 10.87 -12.48 -7.19
C THR A 421 10.17 -11.86 -6.00
N PHE A 422 9.34 -10.86 -6.25
CA PHE A 422 8.52 -10.22 -5.24
C PHE A 422 7.47 -11.17 -4.64
N ILE A 423 6.84 -12.01 -5.47
CA ILE A 423 5.74 -12.89 -5.02
C ILE A 423 6.17 -13.82 -3.86
N PRO A 424 7.30 -14.57 -3.92
CA PRO A 424 7.79 -15.33 -2.77
C PRO A 424 8.07 -14.47 -1.53
N TYR A 425 8.63 -13.26 -1.72
CA TYR A 425 8.92 -12.37 -0.60
C TYR A 425 7.65 -11.83 0.07
N GLY A 426 6.69 -11.34 -0.71
CA GLY A 426 5.42 -10.87 -0.17
C GLY A 426 4.64 -11.99 0.53
N THR A 427 4.78 -13.21 0.04
CA THR A 427 4.23 -14.41 0.69
C THR A 427 4.86 -14.68 2.06
N ILE A 428 6.19 -14.48 2.21
CA ILE A 428 6.87 -14.57 3.52
C ILE A 428 6.30 -13.52 4.48
N VAL A 429 6.15 -12.29 4.04
CA VAL A 429 5.65 -11.17 4.87
C VAL A 429 4.26 -11.50 5.42
N ASP A 430 3.37 -12.03 4.59
CA ASP A 430 2.03 -12.48 5.01
C ASP A 430 2.10 -13.68 5.96
N TYR A 431 2.83 -14.72 5.58
CA TYR A 431 2.87 -15.96 6.35
C TYR A 431 3.51 -15.76 7.73
N PHE A 432 4.54 -14.93 7.84
CA PHE A 432 5.11 -14.51 9.10
C PHE A 432 4.07 -13.92 10.04
N GLN A 433 3.25 -13.01 9.53
CA GLN A 433 2.20 -12.37 10.32
C GLN A 433 1.12 -13.37 10.78
N HIS A 434 0.73 -14.33 9.94
CA HIS A 434 -0.17 -15.41 10.36
C HIS A 434 0.40 -16.17 11.55
N ILE A 435 1.66 -16.61 11.46
CA ILE A 435 2.29 -17.39 12.53
C ILE A 435 2.39 -16.57 13.81
N VAL A 436 2.78 -15.29 13.72
CA VAL A 436 2.92 -14.42 14.90
C VAL A 436 1.57 -14.13 15.55
N TYR A 437 0.53 -13.77 14.78
CA TYR A 437 -0.79 -13.47 15.35
C TYR A 437 -1.57 -14.72 15.81
N GLU A 438 -1.24 -15.89 15.30
CA GLU A 438 -1.72 -17.17 15.86
C GLU A 438 -1.03 -17.52 17.19
N ASN A 439 0.16 -16.98 17.46
CA ASN A 439 0.99 -17.23 18.62
C ASN A 439 1.49 -15.91 19.24
N PRO A 440 0.60 -15.08 19.83
CA PRO A 440 0.93 -13.71 20.24
C PRO A 440 1.96 -13.62 21.39
N ASP A 441 2.24 -14.73 22.07
CA ASP A 441 3.22 -14.81 23.17
C ASP A 441 4.63 -15.19 22.72
N MET A 442 4.88 -15.28 21.40
CA MET A 442 6.23 -15.54 20.86
C MET A 442 7.22 -14.49 21.33
N THR A 443 8.38 -14.95 21.76
CA THR A 443 9.53 -14.08 22.04
C THR A 443 10.11 -13.50 20.75
N PRO A 444 10.85 -12.37 20.80
CA PRO A 444 11.56 -11.83 19.64
C PRO A 444 12.40 -12.86 18.90
N LYS A 445 13.16 -13.67 19.65
CA LYS A 445 13.98 -14.74 19.07
C LYS A 445 13.16 -15.79 18.30
N GLU A 446 12.02 -16.19 18.79
CA GLU A 446 11.15 -17.13 18.08
C GLU A 446 10.58 -16.52 16.80
N ARG A 447 10.29 -15.22 16.81
CA ARG A 447 9.87 -14.48 15.61
C ARG A 447 11.00 -14.45 14.58
N ASP A 448 12.24 -14.17 14.98
CA ASP A 448 13.42 -14.22 14.10
C ASP A 448 13.63 -15.62 13.51
N ASP A 449 13.51 -16.66 14.31
CA ASP A 449 13.66 -18.05 13.87
C ASP A 449 12.57 -18.42 12.83
N VAL A 450 11.32 -17.94 13.03
CA VAL A 450 10.23 -18.11 12.05
C VAL A 450 10.58 -17.40 10.74
N TRP A 451 10.99 -16.13 10.80
CA TRP A 451 11.36 -15.38 9.60
C TRP A 451 12.48 -16.07 8.83
N LEU A 452 13.55 -16.47 9.52
CA LEU A 452 14.70 -17.16 8.92
C LEU A 452 14.30 -18.48 8.25
N LYS A 453 13.39 -19.24 8.88
CA LYS A 453 12.85 -20.47 8.30
C LYS A 453 12.08 -20.17 7.02
N LEU A 454 11.19 -19.19 7.03
CA LEU A 454 10.41 -18.80 5.86
C LEU A 454 11.29 -18.28 4.72
N GLU A 455 12.33 -17.48 5.02
CA GLU A 455 13.28 -17.04 3.99
C GLU A 455 13.99 -18.22 3.32
N LYS A 456 14.44 -19.22 4.08
CA LYS A 456 15.08 -20.44 3.54
C LYS A 456 14.12 -21.27 2.67
N GLU A 457 12.84 -21.30 3.03
CA GLU A 457 11.82 -22.06 2.32
C GLU A 457 11.38 -21.37 1.01
N PHE A 458 11.07 -20.10 1.08
CA PHE A 458 10.52 -19.32 -0.06
C PHE A 458 11.56 -18.62 -0.91
N ARG A 459 12.80 -18.44 -0.40
CA ARG A 459 13.90 -17.76 -1.10
C ARG A 459 15.20 -18.59 -1.03
N PRO A 460 15.17 -19.88 -1.42
CA PRO A 460 16.31 -20.82 -1.24
C PRO A 460 17.54 -20.48 -2.09
N TRP A 461 17.45 -19.51 -2.99
CA TRP A 461 18.55 -19.10 -3.89
C TRP A 461 19.56 -18.17 -3.22
N MET A 462 19.29 -17.66 -2.03
CA MET A 462 20.17 -16.73 -1.33
C MET A 462 20.15 -16.95 0.18
N ASP A 463 21.12 -16.36 0.86
CA ASP A 463 21.16 -16.18 2.32
C ASP A 463 21.78 -14.85 2.73
N ALA A 464 21.75 -14.57 4.03
CA ALA A 464 22.36 -13.40 4.66
C ALA A 464 23.49 -13.77 5.62
N ASP A 465 24.09 -14.98 5.52
CA ASP A 465 24.99 -15.55 6.52
C ASP A 465 26.21 -14.66 6.82
N ASP A 466 26.65 -13.85 5.86
CA ASP A 466 27.77 -12.94 6.01
C ASP A 466 27.37 -11.48 6.30
N VAL A 467 26.09 -11.23 6.63
CA VAL A 467 25.57 -9.92 7.05
C VAL A 467 25.19 -9.97 8.53
N PRO A 468 26.01 -9.44 9.43
CA PRO A 468 25.74 -9.44 10.87
C PRO A 468 24.34 -8.92 11.18
N TYR A 469 23.68 -9.49 12.19
CA TYR A 469 22.33 -9.25 12.63
C TYR A 469 21.27 -9.77 11.65
N LEU A 470 21.29 -9.38 10.36
CA LEU A 470 20.28 -9.87 9.38
C LEU A 470 20.35 -11.39 9.20
N SER A 471 21.52 -12.01 9.37
CA SER A 471 21.69 -13.47 9.37
C SER A 471 20.92 -14.20 10.49
N LYS A 472 20.47 -13.49 11.51
CA LYS A 472 19.67 -14.01 12.62
C LYS A 472 18.17 -14.11 12.30
N GLY A 473 17.73 -13.67 11.11
CA GLY A 473 16.31 -13.64 10.74
C GLY A 473 15.58 -12.35 11.11
N THR A 474 16.32 -11.27 11.35
CA THR A 474 15.77 -9.99 11.85
C THR A 474 15.31 -9.04 10.74
N ARG A 475 15.32 -9.46 9.48
CA ARG A 475 15.00 -8.60 8.34
C ARG A 475 13.57 -8.04 8.38
N TRP A 476 12.63 -8.73 9.00
CA TRP A 476 11.25 -8.27 9.15
C TRP A 476 11.15 -6.94 9.89
N GLN A 477 12.12 -6.60 10.75
CA GLN A 477 12.10 -5.39 11.58
C GLN A 477 12.14 -4.08 10.78
N TYR A 478 12.60 -4.10 9.52
CA TYR A 478 12.56 -2.91 8.68
C TYR A 478 11.50 -2.98 7.55
N GLN A 479 10.64 -3.98 7.58
CA GLN A 479 9.49 -4.09 6.69
C GLN A 479 8.29 -3.34 7.31
N ASN A 480 8.14 -2.07 6.97
CA ASN A 480 7.16 -1.17 7.58
C ASN A 480 5.74 -1.75 7.63
N HIS A 481 5.28 -2.39 6.57
CA HIS A 481 3.93 -2.97 6.46
C HIS A 481 3.60 -3.98 7.57
N ILE A 482 4.60 -4.69 8.13
CA ILE A 482 4.39 -5.62 9.25
C ILE A 482 3.92 -4.87 10.49
N PHE A 483 4.43 -3.65 10.70
CA PHE A 483 4.07 -2.78 11.82
C PHE A 483 2.82 -1.96 11.55
N GLU A 484 2.77 -1.30 10.39
CA GLU A 484 1.82 -0.24 10.08
C GLU A 484 0.51 -0.76 9.47
N SER A 485 0.56 -1.84 8.67
CA SER A 485 -0.57 -2.34 7.87
C SER A 485 -0.61 -3.86 7.85
N PRO A 486 -0.98 -4.50 8.98
CA PRO A 486 -0.95 -5.96 9.07
C PRO A 486 -1.86 -6.63 8.04
N PHE A 487 -1.32 -7.69 7.42
CA PHE A 487 -1.92 -8.48 6.34
C PHE A 487 -2.07 -7.79 4.98
N TYR A 488 -1.64 -6.54 4.82
CA TYR A 488 -1.74 -5.83 3.54
C TYR A 488 -0.85 -6.47 2.46
N TYR A 489 0.33 -6.95 2.82
CA TYR A 489 1.39 -7.25 1.85
C TYR A 489 1.06 -8.37 0.86
N ILE A 490 0.15 -9.28 1.20
CA ILE A 490 -0.30 -10.33 0.28
C ILE A 490 -1.14 -9.77 -0.88
N ASP A 491 -1.78 -8.62 -0.68
CA ASP A 491 -2.62 -7.98 -1.69
C ASP A 491 -1.77 -7.54 -2.89
N TYR A 492 -0.51 -7.13 -2.66
CA TYR A 492 0.47 -6.93 -3.73
C TYR A 492 0.75 -8.21 -4.53
N CYS A 493 0.83 -9.36 -3.87
CA CYS A 493 1.10 -10.62 -4.55
C CYS A 493 -0.09 -11.05 -5.42
N LEU A 494 -1.31 -10.85 -4.94
CA LEU A 494 -2.53 -11.12 -5.70
C LEU A 494 -2.63 -10.18 -6.91
N ALA A 495 -2.41 -8.89 -6.69
CA ALA A 495 -2.40 -7.87 -7.73
C ALA A 495 -1.31 -8.12 -8.77
N GLN A 496 -0.11 -8.53 -8.34
CA GLN A 496 1.00 -8.83 -9.24
C GLN A 496 0.69 -9.99 -10.19
N THR A 497 -0.07 -11.00 -9.74
CA THR A 497 -0.48 -12.09 -10.64
C THR A 497 -1.40 -11.58 -11.75
N VAL A 498 -2.36 -10.72 -11.42
CA VAL A 498 -3.25 -10.09 -12.41
C VAL A 498 -2.49 -9.14 -13.34
N ALA A 499 -1.54 -8.38 -12.82
CA ALA A 499 -0.71 -7.49 -13.63
C ALA A 499 0.16 -8.26 -14.64
N ILE A 500 0.67 -9.44 -14.26
CA ILE A 500 1.41 -10.33 -15.19
C ILE A 500 0.47 -10.89 -16.27
N GLU A 501 -0.79 -11.20 -15.95
CA GLU A 501 -1.79 -11.60 -16.95
C GLU A 501 -2.07 -10.45 -17.94
N PHE A 502 -2.22 -9.21 -17.46
CA PHE A 502 -2.33 -8.04 -18.33
C PHE A 502 -1.08 -7.85 -19.21
N LEU A 503 0.12 -8.10 -18.68
CA LEU A 503 1.34 -8.10 -19.50
C LEU A 503 1.24 -9.14 -20.61
N GLU A 504 0.87 -10.38 -20.30
CA GLU A 504 0.74 -11.45 -21.30
C GLU A 504 -0.26 -11.08 -22.39
N GLU A 505 -1.45 -10.58 -22.04
CA GLU A 505 -2.45 -10.15 -23.00
C GLU A 505 -1.97 -8.94 -23.82
N SER A 506 -1.26 -7.98 -23.21
CA SER A 506 -0.71 -6.83 -23.91
C SER A 506 0.35 -7.19 -24.97
N GLN A 507 1.08 -8.28 -24.76
CA GLN A 507 2.03 -8.79 -25.76
C GLN A 507 1.31 -9.43 -26.96
N LYS A 508 0.08 -9.90 -26.80
CA LYS A 508 -0.77 -10.45 -27.87
C LYS A 508 -1.52 -9.33 -28.61
N ASP A 509 -2.14 -8.44 -27.88
CA ASP A 509 -2.92 -7.29 -28.39
C ASP A 509 -2.96 -6.17 -27.35
N TYR A 510 -2.07 -5.19 -27.50
CA TYR A 510 -1.93 -4.07 -26.55
C TYR A 510 -3.22 -3.28 -26.40
N ASP A 511 -3.87 -2.92 -27.50
CA ASP A 511 -5.05 -2.04 -27.48
C ASP A 511 -6.23 -2.72 -26.82
N LYS A 512 -6.40 -4.03 -27.06
CA LYS A 512 -7.44 -4.84 -26.40
C LYS A 512 -7.17 -4.96 -24.91
N ALA A 513 -5.95 -5.28 -24.50
CA ALA A 513 -5.58 -5.41 -23.09
C ALA A 513 -5.71 -4.08 -22.36
N PHE A 514 -5.27 -2.97 -22.97
CA PHE A 514 -5.38 -1.64 -22.38
C PHE A 514 -6.85 -1.19 -22.24
N LYS A 515 -7.71 -1.51 -23.20
CA LYS A 515 -9.15 -1.28 -23.10
C LYS A 515 -9.79 -2.05 -21.94
N ALA A 516 -9.36 -3.29 -21.70
CA ALA A 516 -9.80 -4.08 -20.54
C ALA A 516 -9.33 -3.43 -19.23
N TYR A 517 -8.08 -2.96 -19.18
CA TYR A 517 -7.54 -2.20 -18.04
C TYR A 517 -8.33 -0.90 -17.78
N LEU A 518 -8.66 -0.11 -18.80
CA LEU A 518 -9.50 1.09 -18.67
C LEU A 518 -10.87 0.76 -18.06
N ALA A 519 -11.49 -0.33 -18.53
CA ALA A 519 -12.76 -0.80 -18.00
C ALA A 519 -12.63 -1.25 -16.52
N HIS A 520 -11.51 -1.87 -16.15
CA HIS A 520 -11.20 -2.26 -14.78
C HIS A 520 -11.02 -1.01 -13.89
N ALA A 521 -10.18 -0.05 -14.31
CA ALA A 521 -9.91 1.18 -13.57
C ALA A 521 -11.18 2.03 -13.33
N THR A 522 -12.06 2.13 -14.33
CA THR A 522 -13.32 2.91 -14.23
C THR A 522 -14.32 2.32 -13.22
N ARG A 523 -14.23 1.03 -12.92
CA ARG A 523 -15.18 0.35 -12.01
C ARG A 523 -14.82 0.51 -10.53
N GLY A 524 -13.56 0.79 -10.20
CA GLY A 524 -13.10 0.96 -8.82
C GLY A 524 -13.65 -0.14 -7.89
N GLY A 525 -14.13 0.25 -6.72
CA GLY A 525 -14.72 -0.64 -5.73
C GLY A 525 -16.14 -1.13 -6.02
N SER A 526 -16.70 -0.89 -7.23
CA SER A 526 -18.08 -1.32 -7.57
C SER A 526 -18.26 -2.84 -7.65
N TYR A 527 -17.16 -3.59 -7.67
CA TYR A 527 -17.12 -5.05 -7.65
C TYR A 527 -16.16 -5.54 -6.58
N VAL A 528 -16.36 -6.75 -6.07
CA VAL A 528 -15.34 -7.43 -5.27
C VAL A 528 -14.20 -7.88 -6.20
N PHE A 529 -12.99 -7.99 -5.68
CA PHE A 529 -11.77 -8.26 -6.45
C PHE A 529 -11.92 -9.43 -7.44
N THR A 530 -12.35 -10.60 -6.95
CA THR A 530 -12.47 -11.80 -7.80
C THR A 530 -13.47 -11.66 -8.95
N ASP A 531 -14.51 -10.84 -8.76
CA ASP A 531 -15.49 -10.58 -9.83
C ASP A 531 -14.94 -9.54 -10.81
N LEU A 532 -14.21 -8.53 -10.31
CA LEU A 532 -13.59 -7.51 -11.13
C LEU A 532 -12.52 -8.12 -12.07
N VAL A 533 -11.68 -9.03 -11.56
CA VAL A 533 -10.68 -9.75 -12.37
C VAL A 533 -11.32 -10.58 -13.49
N ARG A 534 -12.46 -11.24 -13.22
CA ARG A 534 -13.19 -12.00 -14.27
C ARG A 534 -13.79 -11.12 -15.36
N LEU A 535 -13.96 -9.82 -15.11
CA LEU A 535 -14.53 -8.87 -16.08
C LEU A 535 -13.43 -8.20 -16.95
N ALA A 536 -12.17 -8.31 -16.56
CA ALA A 536 -11.02 -7.87 -17.33
C ALA A 536 -10.56 -8.94 -18.32
#